data_5ff7351881203bb3102560472ca540d5
#
_entry.id   5ff7351881203bb3102560472ca540d5
#
_cell.length_a   1.000
_cell.length_b   1.000
_cell.length_c   1.000
_cell.angle_alpha   90.00
_cell.angle_beta   90.00
_cell.angle_gamma   90.00
#
_symmetry.space_group_name_H-M   'P 1'
#
loop_
_entity.id
_entity.type
_entity.pdbx_description
1 polymer ?
#
loop_
_entity_poly.entity_id
_entity_poly.type
_entity_poly.pdbx_seq_one_letter_code
_entity_poly.pdbx_strand_id
1 'polypeptide(L)'
;MATPRKLRKPKTAPSTSSRQAPSTSSGQAAQPIAVPADPGLKNSAPIPTRGPQFGEPAPTPDPTKFTVKHGSDSQAYKILDSQKGTLQPRTFPIAGDTEPILTLADAIGSKGADIENAITRAGQIVFHSLGDTGNTKGPHDMELVADKMVSDYNDLNPTNIPSFLYHLGDVVYSFGESQYYYDQFYDPFRNYPAPIFAVPGNHDGMVAPNSPATTLAAFLENFCATGQPPHRTPESGGLVRTAQVQPGVYFTLEVPFVRILGLYSNCLEDPGVISDQGGAYRSLTDAQLKFLEAALQRIQKEKFAGAVLIAVHHPPYVAITQKVIAGRHGGSPLMLRDIDTACANAGVWPHAVLSGHAHNYQRFTRLLDNRETPFVVAGNGGHALQPLTRHGVPALRTPAIQEPLSNGNDQIVFENYDDTEYGYLRIIADAQQLRMEYHPASDGDAAKTPDDSVTVDLASRKIVRYTLPGS
;
A
#
# COMPACT_ATOMS: atom_id res chain seq x y z
N MET A 1 59.15 17.20 -7.68
CA MET A 1 58.81 18.51 -7.11
C MET A 1 57.92 19.23 -8.10
N ALA A 2 56.63 19.27 -7.87
CA ALA A 2 55.65 20.01 -8.67
C ALA A 2 54.68 20.71 -7.71
N THR A 3 54.67 22.04 -7.81
CA THR A 3 53.93 22.99 -6.96
C THR A 3 52.43 22.96 -7.26
N PRO A 4 51.53 23.17 -6.28
CA PRO A 4 50.09 23.13 -6.49
C PRO A 4 49.55 24.46 -7.04
N ARG A 5 48.64 24.35 -8.01
CA ARG A 5 47.95 25.44 -8.71
C ARG A 5 46.82 25.98 -7.84
N LYS A 6 46.85 27.30 -7.55
CA LYS A 6 45.79 28.05 -6.83
C LYS A 6 44.51 28.16 -7.68
N LEU A 7 43.37 27.80 -7.09
CA LEU A 7 42.02 28.03 -7.63
C LEU A 7 41.66 29.53 -7.51
N ARG A 8 41.17 30.09 -8.61
CA ARG A 8 40.65 31.48 -8.70
C ARG A 8 39.19 31.52 -8.22
N LYS A 9 38.87 32.51 -7.38
CA LYS A 9 37.48 32.85 -7.00
C LYS A 9 36.73 33.47 -8.19
N PRO A 10 35.42 33.20 -8.33
CA PRO A 10 34.60 33.87 -9.36
C PRO A 10 34.28 35.31 -8.96
N LYS A 11 34.24 36.18 -9.98
CA LYS A 11 33.90 37.59 -9.90
C LYS A 11 32.40 37.81 -9.70
N THR A 12 32.03 38.73 -8.83
CA THR A 12 30.69 39.27 -8.63
C THR A 12 30.20 40.03 -9.87
N ALA A 13 28.97 39.79 -10.28
CA ALA A 13 28.26 40.55 -11.32
C ALA A 13 27.58 41.79 -10.72
N PRO A 14 27.35 42.86 -11.50
CA PRO A 14 26.89 44.16 -11.00
C PRO A 14 25.36 44.19 -10.82
N SER A 15 24.94 44.97 -9.83
CA SER A 15 23.56 45.30 -9.49
C SER A 15 22.88 46.12 -10.62
N THR A 16 21.70 45.68 -11.03
CA THR A 16 20.80 46.45 -11.89
C THR A 16 19.62 47.04 -11.10
N SER A 17 19.38 48.27 -11.41
CA SER A 17 18.48 49.26 -10.84
C SER A 17 17.01 48.82 -10.69
N SER A 18 16.43 49.31 -9.60
CA SER A 18 15.02 49.37 -9.30
C SER A 18 14.16 49.99 -10.44
N ARG A 19 13.18 49.26 -10.94
CA ARG A 19 12.00 49.85 -11.63
C ARG A 19 10.81 49.76 -10.69
N GLN A 20 10.27 50.92 -10.37
CA GLN A 20 8.98 51.09 -9.69
C GLN A 20 7.86 50.52 -10.56
N ALA A 21 6.99 49.68 -9.96
CA ALA A 21 5.73 49.25 -10.55
C ALA A 21 4.64 50.33 -10.35
N PRO A 22 3.72 50.49 -11.30
CA PRO A 22 2.64 51.47 -11.16
C PRO A 22 1.59 50.97 -10.15
N SER A 23 1.09 51.94 -9.37
CA SER A 23 -0.02 51.74 -8.43
C SER A 23 -1.30 51.33 -9.16
N THR A 24 -1.85 50.17 -8.86
CA THR A 24 -3.18 49.77 -9.28
C THR A 24 -4.21 50.13 -8.21
N SER A 25 -5.27 50.74 -8.67
CA SER A 25 -6.45 51.19 -7.96
C SER A 25 -7.13 50.08 -7.12
N SER A 26 -7.67 50.54 -5.98
CA SER A 26 -8.52 49.77 -5.07
C SER A 26 -9.69 49.08 -5.81
N GLY A 27 -9.56 47.75 -5.97
CA GLY A 27 -10.69 46.89 -6.34
C GLY A 27 -11.46 46.53 -5.07
N GLN A 28 -12.73 46.86 -5.01
CA GLN A 28 -13.67 46.42 -3.98
C GLN A 28 -13.69 44.87 -3.96
N ALA A 29 -13.50 44.31 -2.79
CA ALA A 29 -13.71 42.88 -2.56
C ALA A 29 -15.17 42.53 -2.90
N ALA A 30 -15.35 41.59 -3.82
CA ALA A 30 -16.67 41.05 -4.12
C ALA A 30 -17.20 40.33 -2.86
N GLN A 31 -18.40 40.74 -2.44
CA GLN A 31 -19.12 40.06 -1.37
C GLN A 31 -19.46 38.63 -1.82
N PRO A 32 -19.38 37.63 -0.94
CA PRO A 32 -19.76 36.25 -1.27
C PRO A 32 -21.25 36.23 -1.64
N ILE A 33 -21.54 35.67 -2.81
CA ILE A 33 -22.91 35.44 -3.28
C ILE A 33 -23.55 34.43 -2.30
N ALA A 34 -24.58 34.89 -1.59
CA ALA A 34 -25.38 34.00 -0.77
C ALA A 34 -26.09 32.97 -1.67
N VAL A 35 -25.73 31.70 -1.53
CA VAL A 35 -26.45 30.58 -2.15
C VAL A 35 -27.82 30.51 -1.47
N PRO A 36 -28.96 30.55 -2.21
CA PRO A 36 -30.27 30.40 -1.60
C PRO A 36 -30.37 29.04 -0.91
N ALA A 37 -30.83 29.03 0.33
CA ALA A 37 -31.11 27.78 1.06
C ALA A 37 -32.20 27.01 0.30
N ASP A 38 -31.92 25.77 -0.03
CA ASP A 38 -32.87 24.81 -0.60
C ASP A 38 -34.00 24.53 0.42
N PRO A 39 -35.25 24.86 0.13
CA PRO A 39 -36.35 24.63 1.08
C PRO A 39 -36.80 23.18 1.21
N GLY A 40 -36.10 22.20 0.56
CA GLY A 40 -36.48 20.81 0.48
C GLY A 40 -35.90 19.88 1.56
N LEU A 41 -34.90 20.28 2.34
CA LEU A 41 -34.23 19.42 3.32
C LEU A 41 -34.87 19.52 4.74
N LYS A 42 -36.14 19.11 4.83
CA LYS A 42 -36.81 18.95 6.12
C LYS A 42 -36.70 17.54 6.70
N ASN A 43 -35.56 16.93 6.71
CA ASN A 43 -35.25 15.73 7.52
C ASN A 43 -33.75 15.39 7.47
N SER A 44 -32.91 16.36 7.67
CA SER A 44 -31.55 16.03 8.07
C SER A 44 -31.60 15.48 9.50
N ALA A 45 -31.13 14.26 9.66
CA ALA A 45 -30.79 13.77 10.98
C ALA A 45 -29.98 14.87 11.72
N PRO A 46 -30.17 15.06 13.02
CA PRO A 46 -29.43 16.06 13.75
C PRO A 46 -27.94 15.83 13.47
N ILE A 47 -27.28 16.85 12.93
CA ILE A 47 -25.83 16.87 12.79
C ILE A 47 -25.30 16.47 14.17
N PRO A 48 -24.49 15.40 14.29
CA PRO A 48 -23.94 15.03 15.57
C PRO A 48 -23.32 16.27 16.20
N THR A 49 -23.60 16.54 17.46
CA THR A 49 -23.05 17.69 18.20
C THR A 49 -21.53 17.61 18.34
N ARG A 50 -20.95 16.51 17.91
CA ARG A 50 -19.54 16.34 17.52
C ARG A 50 -19.52 16.25 16.01
N GLY A 51 -19.71 17.37 15.35
CA GLY A 51 -19.42 17.46 13.91
C GLY A 51 -17.96 17.12 13.65
N PRO A 52 -17.62 16.76 12.39
CA PRO A 52 -16.24 16.61 12.01
C PRO A 52 -15.62 17.94 12.35
N GLN A 53 -14.80 17.88 13.26
CA GLN A 53 -14.00 18.97 13.61
C GLN A 53 -12.79 18.73 12.80
N PHE A 54 -12.59 19.57 11.80
CA PHE A 54 -11.44 19.46 10.94
C PHE A 54 -10.19 19.29 11.78
N GLY A 55 -9.47 18.22 11.53
CA GLY A 55 -8.35 17.84 12.33
C GLY A 55 -8.68 17.35 13.72
N GLU A 56 -9.95 17.07 13.99
CA GLU A 56 -10.38 16.46 15.25
C GLU A 56 -10.88 15.04 15.00
N PRO A 57 -10.66 14.20 15.97
CA PRO A 57 -10.24 14.56 17.32
C PRO A 57 -8.78 14.96 17.46
N ALA A 58 -8.12 15.33 16.45
CA ALA A 58 -6.69 15.50 16.43
C ALA A 58 -5.95 14.15 16.66
N PRO A 59 -4.80 13.92 16.29
CA PRO A 59 -3.82 14.93 15.95
C PRO A 59 -4.22 15.64 14.67
N THR A 60 -4.08 16.90 14.72
CA THR A 60 -4.20 17.73 13.55
C THR A 60 -2.90 17.66 12.77
N PRO A 61 -2.79 18.28 11.60
CA PRO A 61 -1.51 18.52 10.93
C PRO A 61 -0.44 19.22 11.76
N ASP A 62 -0.70 19.49 13.05
CA ASP A 62 0.30 19.97 13.99
C ASP A 62 1.19 18.81 14.46
N PRO A 63 2.46 18.75 14.01
CA PRO A 63 3.34 17.62 14.33
C PRO A 63 3.56 17.46 15.83
N THR A 64 3.37 18.51 16.64
CA THR A 64 3.54 18.42 18.08
C THR A 64 2.42 17.59 18.75
N LYS A 65 1.28 17.49 18.09
CA LYS A 65 0.15 16.68 18.56
C LYS A 65 0.24 15.24 18.11
N PHE A 66 0.81 14.98 16.93
CA PHE A 66 1.09 13.63 16.44
C PHE A 66 2.14 12.90 17.28
N THR A 67 3.08 13.60 17.86
CA THR A 67 4.12 13.01 18.69
C THR A 67 3.61 12.54 20.05
N VAL A 68 2.37 12.78 20.35
CA VAL A 68 1.79 12.47 21.65
C VAL A 68 1.50 10.99 21.75
N LYS A 69 2.21 10.32 22.59
CA LYS A 69 1.92 9.06 23.28
C LYS A 69 1.64 7.80 22.46
N HIS A 70 1.32 7.89 21.16
CA HIS A 70 0.93 6.73 20.34
C HIS A 70 1.74 6.59 19.05
N GLY A 71 2.73 7.45 18.84
CA GLY A 71 3.66 7.26 17.73
C GLY A 71 4.50 6.00 17.89
N SER A 72 5.03 5.46 16.82
CA SER A 72 5.92 4.28 16.82
C SER A 72 7.13 4.44 17.77
N ASP A 73 7.54 5.68 18.03
CA ASP A 73 8.60 6.02 18.98
C ASP A 73 8.10 6.22 20.41
N SER A 74 6.81 6.07 20.68
CA SER A 74 6.24 6.24 22.00
C SER A 74 6.66 5.14 22.97
N GLN A 75 6.57 5.44 24.28
CA GLN A 75 6.85 4.44 25.30
C GLN A 75 5.91 3.23 25.22
N ALA A 76 4.65 3.44 24.84
CA ALA A 76 3.68 2.37 24.67
C ALA A 76 4.11 1.40 23.56
N TYR A 77 4.54 1.92 22.41
CA TYR A 77 5.06 1.11 21.31
C TYR A 77 6.31 0.34 21.73
N LYS A 78 7.25 0.98 22.41
CA LYS A 78 8.47 0.32 22.92
C LYS A 78 8.17 -0.80 23.91
N ILE A 79 7.12 -0.64 24.71
CA ILE A 79 6.65 -1.70 25.62
C ILE A 79 6.11 -2.88 24.82
N LEU A 80 5.26 -2.64 23.82
CA LEU A 80 4.75 -3.69 22.93
C LEU A 80 5.90 -4.40 22.19
N ASP A 81 6.82 -3.63 21.66
CA ASP A 81 7.99 -4.16 20.98
C ASP A 81 8.88 -5.00 21.91
N SER A 82 9.06 -4.57 23.15
CA SER A 82 9.80 -5.37 24.15
C SER A 82 9.10 -6.67 24.54
N GLN A 83 7.78 -6.74 24.36
CA GLN A 83 6.96 -7.92 24.61
C GLN A 83 6.76 -8.82 23.38
N LYS A 84 7.40 -8.50 22.31
CA LYS A 84 7.27 -9.14 20.99
C LYS A 84 7.28 -10.66 21.04
N GLY A 85 8.19 -11.24 21.78
CA GLY A 85 8.29 -12.70 21.98
C GLY A 85 7.14 -13.35 22.77
N THR A 86 6.30 -12.55 23.42
CA THR A 86 5.17 -12.99 24.23
C THR A 86 3.82 -12.71 23.59
N LEU A 87 3.78 -11.83 22.56
CA LEU A 87 2.56 -11.54 21.82
C LEU A 87 2.17 -12.74 20.97
N GLN A 88 0.89 -13.08 21.01
CA GLN A 88 0.32 -14.10 20.15
C GLN A 88 -0.55 -13.43 19.09
N PRO A 89 -0.57 -13.92 17.84
CA PRO A 89 -1.51 -13.47 16.85
C PRO A 89 -2.92 -13.60 17.41
N ARG A 90 -3.78 -12.61 17.13
CA ARG A 90 -5.17 -12.65 17.55
C ARG A 90 -6.01 -13.34 16.48
N THR A 91 -7.11 -13.94 16.90
CA THR A 91 -8.07 -14.55 15.97
C THR A 91 -8.56 -13.51 14.98
N PHE A 92 -8.51 -13.85 13.68
CA PHE A 92 -9.00 -12.98 12.63
C PHE A 92 -10.54 -12.97 12.61
N PRO A 93 -11.15 -11.83 12.26
CA PRO A 93 -12.54 -11.83 11.85
C PRO A 93 -12.68 -12.74 10.62
N ILE A 94 -13.50 -13.76 10.74
CA ILE A 94 -13.76 -14.69 9.64
C ILE A 94 -14.84 -14.07 8.77
N ALA A 95 -14.60 -13.94 7.48
CA ALA A 95 -15.64 -13.68 6.51
C ALA A 95 -16.67 -14.86 6.55
N GLY A 96 -17.95 -14.56 6.40
CA GLY A 96 -19.02 -15.55 6.58
C GLY A 96 -18.93 -16.74 5.63
N ASP A 97 -18.31 -16.58 4.47
CA ASP A 97 -18.16 -17.59 3.42
C ASP A 97 -16.78 -18.23 3.40
N THR A 98 -16.70 -19.43 2.83
CA THR A 98 -15.41 -20.15 2.69
C THR A 98 -14.46 -19.46 1.73
N GLU A 99 -14.97 -18.67 0.78
CA GLU A 99 -14.19 -17.86 -0.14
C GLU A 99 -14.86 -16.48 -0.29
N PRO A 100 -14.44 -15.49 0.52
CA PRO A 100 -14.94 -14.15 0.37
C PRO A 100 -14.41 -13.51 -0.92
N ILE A 101 -15.32 -13.07 -1.78
CA ILE A 101 -15.05 -12.47 -3.08
C ILE A 101 -15.68 -11.08 -3.13
N LEU A 102 -14.96 -10.13 -3.73
CA LEU A 102 -15.45 -8.81 -4.07
C LEU A 102 -15.12 -8.54 -5.54
N THR A 103 -16.11 -8.15 -6.35
CA THR A 103 -15.85 -7.63 -7.69
C THR A 103 -15.64 -6.11 -7.64
N LEU A 104 -14.93 -5.57 -8.62
CA LEU A 104 -14.83 -4.12 -8.75
C LEU A 104 -16.20 -3.50 -8.99
N ALA A 105 -17.05 -4.18 -9.73
CA ALA A 105 -18.42 -3.74 -9.98
C ALA A 105 -19.24 -3.61 -8.71
N ASP A 106 -19.18 -4.60 -7.82
CA ASP A 106 -19.91 -4.56 -6.54
C ASP A 106 -19.38 -3.46 -5.63
N ALA A 107 -18.06 -3.25 -5.60
CA ALA A 107 -17.43 -2.21 -4.79
C ALA A 107 -17.79 -0.79 -5.25
N ILE A 108 -17.97 -0.58 -6.55
CA ILE A 108 -18.35 0.72 -7.13
C ILE A 108 -19.88 0.92 -7.06
N GLY A 109 -20.64 -0.16 -7.10
CA GLY A 109 -22.10 -0.12 -7.08
C GLY A 109 -22.70 0.16 -8.46
N SER A 110 -23.67 1.05 -8.56
CA SER A 110 -24.53 1.21 -9.75
C SER A 110 -23.79 1.46 -11.08
N LYS A 111 -22.59 2.00 -11.06
CA LYS A 111 -21.76 2.23 -12.25
C LYS A 111 -20.68 1.16 -12.47
N GLY A 112 -20.58 0.20 -11.58
CA GLY A 112 -19.48 -0.76 -11.56
C GLY A 112 -19.41 -1.61 -12.81
N ALA A 113 -20.54 -2.14 -13.27
CA ALA A 113 -20.60 -2.96 -14.50
C ALA A 113 -20.16 -2.17 -15.75
N ASP A 114 -20.50 -0.88 -15.84
CA ASP A 114 -20.08 -0.04 -16.97
C ASP A 114 -18.57 0.19 -16.95
N ILE A 115 -18.00 0.37 -15.76
CA ILE A 115 -16.55 0.54 -15.57
C ILE A 115 -15.80 -0.75 -15.93
N GLU A 116 -16.23 -1.91 -15.45
CA GLU A 116 -15.60 -3.19 -15.83
C GLU A 116 -15.72 -3.47 -17.33
N ASN A 117 -16.85 -3.14 -17.94
CA ASN A 117 -17.01 -3.23 -19.38
C ASN A 117 -16.08 -2.27 -20.13
N ALA A 118 -15.84 -1.08 -19.60
CA ALA A 118 -14.88 -0.13 -20.19
C ALA A 118 -13.44 -0.66 -20.10
N ILE A 119 -13.03 -1.20 -18.96
CA ILE A 119 -11.73 -1.85 -18.75
C ILE A 119 -11.57 -3.02 -19.73
N THR A 120 -12.57 -3.88 -19.85
CA THR A 120 -12.54 -5.02 -20.77
C THR A 120 -12.37 -4.58 -22.22
N ARG A 121 -13.10 -3.53 -22.64
CA ARG A 121 -12.96 -2.97 -23.99
C ARG A 121 -11.61 -2.29 -24.23
N ALA A 122 -11.02 -1.71 -23.18
CA ALA A 122 -9.67 -1.13 -23.25
C ALA A 122 -8.58 -2.20 -23.43
N GLY A 123 -8.86 -3.45 -23.11
CA GLY A 123 -7.96 -4.58 -23.20
C GLY A 123 -6.90 -4.64 -22.10
N GLN A 124 -6.94 -3.72 -21.14
CA GLN A 124 -6.02 -3.66 -20.01
C GLN A 124 -6.68 -3.01 -18.80
N ILE A 125 -6.13 -3.30 -17.62
CA ILE A 125 -6.42 -2.58 -16.38
C ILE A 125 -5.15 -1.94 -15.84
N VAL A 126 -5.30 -0.74 -15.27
CA VAL A 126 -4.25 -0.05 -14.53
C VAL A 126 -4.74 0.15 -13.11
N PHE A 127 -3.87 -0.04 -12.12
CA PHE A 127 -4.17 0.24 -10.72
C PHE A 127 -2.90 0.58 -9.95
N HIS A 128 -3.06 1.21 -8.79
CA HIS A 128 -1.97 1.54 -7.89
C HIS A 128 -1.85 0.54 -6.75
N SER A 129 -0.64 0.44 -6.16
CA SER A 129 -0.44 -0.30 -4.92
C SER A 129 0.69 0.30 -4.11
N LEU A 130 0.52 0.35 -2.80
CA LEU A 130 1.51 0.77 -1.80
C LEU A 130 1.05 0.33 -0.41
N GLY A 131 1.92 0.37 0.56
CA GLY A 131 1.62 0.16 1.98
C GLY A 131 2.32 1.17 2.88
N ASP A 132 2.09 1.05 4.19
CA ASP A 132 2.82 1.81 5.20
C ASP A 132 2.68 3.33 5.01
N THR A 133 1.44 3.78 4.85
CA THR A 133 1.15 5.18 4.57
C THR A 133 0.98 6.03 5.82
N GLY A 134 0.41 5.45 6.88
CA GLY A 134 0.13 6.17 8.12
C GLY A 134 1.39 6.76 8.75
N ASN A 135 1.32 8.02 9.20
CA ASN A 135 2.49 8.70 9.77
C ASN A 135 2.10 9.49 11.02
N THR A 136 2.74 9.18 12.14
CA THR A 136 2.52 9.84 13.44
C THR A 136 3.17 11.22 13.56
N LYS A 137 3.96 11.63 12.57
CA LYS A 137 4.65 12.93 12.53
C LYS A 137 3.95 13.97 11.65
N GLY A 138 2.90 13.58 10.97
CA GLY A 138 2.12 14.45 10.09
C GLY A 138 1.86 13.80 8.72
N PRO A 139 0.94 14.35 7.93
CA PRO A 139 0.49 13.76 6.67
C PRO A 139 1.40 14.03 5.48
N HIS A 140 2.40 14.89 5.62
CA HIS A 140 3.17 15.46 4.49
C HIS A 140 3.71 14.41 3.51
N ASP A 141 4.35 13.36 4.03
CA ASP A 141 5.02 12.37 3.19
C ASP A 141 4.01 11.51 2.41
N MET A 142 2.89 11.13 3.06
CA MET A 142 1.83 10.40 2.38
C MET A 142 1.02 11.29 1.42
N GLU A 143 0.88 12.59 1.71
CA GLU A 143 0.27 13.55 0.78
C GLU A 143 1.09 13.67 -0.50
N LEU A 144 2.42 13.73 -0.42
CA LEU A 144 3.30 13.72 -1.59
C LEU A 144 3.03 12.50 -2.49
N VAL A 145 2.94 11.33 -1.90
CA VAL A 145 2.67 10.09 -2.65
C VAL A 145 1.26 10.10 -3.23
N ALA A 146 0.26 10.51 -2.44
CA ALA A 146 -1.13 10.60 -2.89
C ALA A 146 -1.30 11.59 -4.05
N ASP A 147 -0.69 12.78 -3.97
CA ASP A 147 -0.72 13.79 -5.02
C ASP A 147 -0.02 13.30 -6.29
N LYS A 148 1.10 12.60 -6.16
CA LYS A 148 1.77 11.97 -7.30
C LYS A 148 0.87 10.92 -7.97
N MET A 149 0.22 10.05 -7.22
CA MET A 149 -0.76 9.09 -7.77
C MET A 149 -1.93 9.78 -8.45
N VAL A 150 -2.45 10.89 -7.87
CA VAL A 150 -3.53 11.67 -8.47
C VAL A 150 -3.11 12.26 -9.83
N SER A 151 -1.84 12.59 -10.02
CA SER A 151 -1.35 13.08 -11.30
C SER A 151 -1.50 12.07 -12.46
N ASP A 152 -1.58 10.77 -12.17
CA ASP A 152 -1.82 9.74 -13.18
C ASP A 152 -3.21 9.80 -13.81
N TYR A 153 -4.17 10.45 -13.13
CA TYR A 153 -5.51 10.69 -13.67
C TYR A 153 -5.56 11.82 -14.71
N ASN A 154 -4.46 12.54 -14.91
CA ASN A 154 -4.32 13.54 -15.96
C ASN A 154 -3.84 12.93 -17.30
N ASP A 155 -3.65 11.63 -17.40
CA ASP A 155 -3.27 10.97 -18.65
C ASP A 155 -4.38 11.18 -19.71
N LEU A 156 -3.96 11.56 -20.90
CA LEU A 156 -4.89 11.79 -22.04
C LEU A 156 -5.43 10.49 -22.63
N ASN A 157 -4.76 9.36 -22.39
CA ASN A 157 -5.24 8.06 -22.79
C ASN A 157 -6.09 7.44 -21.66
N PRO A 158 -7.42 7.32 -21.85
CA PRO A 158 -8.29 6.80 -20.79
C PRO A 158 -7.99 5.34 -20.42
N THR A 159 -7.27 4.60 -21.25
CA THR A 159 -6.87 3.21 -20.92
C THR A 159 -5.72 3.15 -19.91
N ASN A 160 -5.04 4.28 -19.67
CA ASN A 160 -3.97 4.40 -18.71
C ASN A 160 -4.44 4.89 -17.33
N ILE A 161 -5.71 5.26 -17.21
CA ILE A 161 -6.27 5.79 -15.96
C ILE A 161 -6.39 4.66 -14.93
N PRO A 162 -5.84 4.85 -13.71
CA PRO A 162 -5.95 3.84 -12.65
C PRO A 162 -7.39 3.62 -12.20
N SER A 163 -7.75 2.36 -12.00
CA SER A 163 -9.13 1.97 -11.65
C SER A 163 -9.35 1.86 -10.14
N PHE A 164 -8.29 1.65 -9.37
CA PHE A 164 -8.31 1.55 -7.91
C PHE A 164 -6.90 1.65 -7.32
N LEU A 165 -6.82 1.79 -6.00
CA LEU A 165 -5.63 1.57 -5.19
C LEU A 165 -5.81 0.29 -4.38
N TYR A 166 -4.80 -0.58 -4.36
CA TYR A 166 -4.73 -1.72 -3.44
C TYR A 166 -3.66 -1.45 -2.38
N HIS A 167 -4.11 -1.17 -1.15
CA HIS A 167 -3.25 -0.82 -0.03
C HIS A 167 -2.74 -2.08 0.69
N LEU A 168 -1.44 -2.15 0.92
CA LEU A 168 -0.73 -3.33 1.44
C LEU A 168 -0.62 -3.37 2.97
N GLY A 169 -1.45 -2.58 3.67
CA GLY A 169 -1.52 -2.57 5.13
C GLY A 169 -0.71 -1.46 5.79
N ASP A 170 -0.84 -1.37 7.11
CA ASP A 170 -0.37 -0.28 7.94
C ASP A 170 -0.92 1.07 7.46
N VAL A 171 -2.25 1.12 7.44
CA VAL A 171 -3.00 2.32 7.06
C VAL A 171 -2.89 3.38 8.15
N VAL A 172 -2.94 2.95 9.42
CA VAL A 172 -2.92 3.85 10.58
C VAL A 172 -1.94 3.38 11.65
N TYR A 173 -1.01 4.21 12.01
CA TYR A 173 -0.04 4.02 13.09
C TYR A 173 -0.48 4.71 14.39
N SER A 174 -0.08 4.20 15.59
CA SER A 174 0.73 2.97 15.80
C SER A 174 -0.09 1.75 16.17
N PHE A 175 -1.37 1.90 16.49
CA PHE A 175 -2.24 0.85 17.01
C PHE A 175 -3.57 0.77 16.27
N GLY A 176 -3.64 1.22 15.02
CA GLY A 176 -4.83 1.18 14.20
C GLY A 176 -6.03 1.91 14.80
N GLU A 177 -5.78 3.01 15.54
CA GLU A 177 -6.85 3.70 16.27
C GLU A 177 -7.77 4.48 15.34
N SER A 178 -9.07 4.32 15.53
CA SER A 178 -10.15 4.97 14.81
C SER A 178 -9.98 6.50 14.69
N GLN A 179 -9.57 7.15 15.77
CA GLN A 179 -9.39 8.61 15.81
C GLN A 179 -8.34 9.18 14.86
N TYR A 180 -7.44 8.34 14.34
CA TYR A 180 -6.38 8.77 13.44
C TYR A 180 -6.67 8.48 11.96
N TYR A 181 -7.78 7.81 11.65
CA TYR A 181 -8.15 7.52 10.26
C TYR A 181 -8.36 8.78 9.42
N TYR A 182 -8.90 9.86 10.01
CA TYR A 182 -9.06 11.12 9.29
C TYR A 182 -7.71 11.66 8.81
N ASP A 183 -6.78 11.85 9.74
CA ASP A 183 -5.49 12.49 9.46
C ASP A 183 -4.50 11.57 8.69
N GLN A 184 -4.58 10.25 8.90
CA GLN A 184 -3.62 9.32 8.32
C GLN A 184 -4.16 8.57 7.09
N PHE A 185 -5.44 8.72 6.76
CA PHE A 185 -6.02 8.03 5.61
C PHE A 185 -6.97 8.93 4.81
N TYR A 186 -8.07 9.40 5.40
CA TYR A 186 -9.09 10.08 4.62
C TYR A 186 -8.64 11.41 4.04
N ASP A 187 -7.99 12.25 4.82
CA ASP A 187 -7.53 13.57 4.38
C ASP A 187 -6.38 13.47 3.35
N PRO A 188 -5.32 12.70 3.56
CA PRO A 188 -4.26 12.54 2.55
C PRO A 188 -4.76 12.00 1.20
N PHE A 189 -5.72 11.07 1.22
CA PHE A 189 -6.28 10.49 0.01
C PHE A 189 -7.58 11.16 -0.48
N ARG A 190 -7.92 12.35 0.03
CA ARG A 190 -9.18 13.06 -0.30
C ARG A 190 -9.38 13.32 -1.79
N ASN A 191 -8.30 13.54 -2.52
CA ASN A 191 -8.31 13.82 -3.95
C ASN A 191 -8.14 12.57 -4.83
N TYR A 192 -7.87 11.40 -4.25
CA TYR A 192 -7.74 10.17 -5.01
C TYR A 192 -9.12 9.70 -5.50
N PRO A 193 -9.39 9.65 -6.83
CA PRO A 193 -10.78 9.56 -7.31
C PRO A 193 -11.35 8.14 -7.37
N ALA A 194 -10.51 7.10 -7.24
CA ALA A 194 -10.93 5.70 -7.36
C ALA A 194 -11.11 5.01 -6.00
N PRO A 195 -11.73 3.82 -5.93
CA PRO A 195 -11.80 3.01 -4.71
C PRO A 195 -10.42 2.67 -4.17
N ILE A 196 -10.32 2.55 -2.83
CA ILE A 196 -9.11 2.07 -2.15
C ILE A 196 -9.47 0.80 -1.40
N PHE A 197 -8.93 -0.34 -1.85
CA PHE A 197 -9.01 -1.62 -1.14
C PHE A 197 -7.76 -1.80 -0.28
N ALA A 198 -7.86 -2.60 0.78
CA ALA A 198 -6.73 -2.84 1.67
C ALA A 198 -6.71 -4.25 2.26
N VAL A 199 -5.53 -4.76 2.50
CA VAL A 199 -5.29 -5.76 3.56
C VAL A 199 -4.80 -5.03 4.80
N PRO A 200 -5.11 -5.48 6.03
CA PRO A 200 -4.54 -4.83 7.20
C PRO A 200 -3.07 -5.21 7.40
N GLY A 201 -2.30 -4.27 7.92
CA GLY A 201 -0.96 -4.53 8.43
C GLY A 201 -0.95 -4.89 9.91
N ASN A 202 0.24 -5.03 10.48
CA ASN A 202 0.35 -5.35 11.91
C ASN A 202 -0.07 -4.18 12.79
N HIS A 203 0.21 -2.94 12.40
CA HIS A 203 -0.22 -1.75 13.15
C HIS A 203 -1.74 -1.56 13.13
N ASP A 204 -2.43 -1.90 12.05
CA ASP A 204 -3.89 -1.91 11.99
C ASP A 204 -4.52 -2.93 12.96
N GLY A 205 -3.82 -4.03 13.22
CA GLY A 205 -4.24 -5.10 14.12
C GLY A 205 -3.78 -4.96 15.57
N MET A 206 -2.78 -4.15 15.85
CA MET A 206 -2.31 -3.88 17.20
C MET A 206 -3.35 -3.08 17.99
N VAL A 207 -3.33 -3.22 19.30
CA VAL A 207 -4.21 -2.50 20.21
C VAL A 207 -3.35 -1.80 21.26
N ALA A 208 -3.56 -0.50 21.42
CA ALA A 208 -2.84 0.29 22.40
C ALA A 208 -3.00 -0.29 23.82
N PRO A 209 -1.97 -0.29 24.65
CA PRO A 209 -2.07 -0.76 26.04
C PRO A 209 -3.20 -0.06 26.79
N ASN A 210 -4.00 -0.84 27.49
CA ASN A 210 -5.17 -0.39 28.25
C ASN A 210 -6.33 0.19 27.41
N SER A 211 -6.30 0.05 26.09
CA SER A 211 -7.46 0.38 25.25
C SER A 211 -8.52 -0.70 25.38
N PRO A 212 -9.82 -0.34 25.45
CA PRO A 212 -10.92 -1.29 25.39
C PRO A 212 -11.21 -1.79 23.97
N ALA A 213 -10.54 -1.25 22.96
CA ALA A 213 -10.75 -1.60 21.56
C ALA A 213 -10.41 -3.08 21.28
N THR A 214 -11.14 -3.69 20.38
CA THR A 214 -10.80 -5.00 19.82
C THR A 214 -9.81 -4.85 18.68
N THR A 215 -9.03 -5.89 18.43
CA THR A 215 -8.12 -5.91 17.27
C THR A 215 -8.89 -5.67 15.97
N LEU A 216 -8.34 -4.88 15.07
CA LEU A 216 -8.91 -4.55 13.75
C LEU A 216 -10.24 -3.79 13.77
N ALA A 217 -10.73 -3.31 14.92
CA ALA A 217 -12.06 -2.69 15.01
C ALA A 217 -12.22 -1.52 14.02
N ALA A 218 -11.27 -0.59 14.02
CA ALA A 218 -11.32 0.55 13.12
C ALA A 218 -11.10 0.16 11.63
N PHE A 219 -10.23 -0.80 11.37
CA PHE A 219 -10.05 -1.32 10.01
C PHE A 219 -11.36 -1.92 9.47
N LEU A 220 -12.06 -2.74 10.27
CA LEU A 220 -13.33 -3.33 9.87
C LEU A 220 -14.40 -2.26 9.59
N GLU A 221 -14.46 -1.21 10.42
CA GLU A 221 -15.39 -0.10 10.23
C GLU A 221 -15.13 0.67 8.93
N ASN A 222 -13.87 0.88 8.58
CA ASN A 222 -13.47 1.71 7.44
C ASN A 222 -13.28 0.95 6.13
N PHE A 223 -13.03 -0.35 6.17
CA PHE A 223 -12.81 -1.16 4.96
C PHE A 223 -13.81 -2.31 4.78
N CYS A 224 -14.47 -2.77 5.85
CA CYS A 224 -15.38 -3.90 5.79
C CYS A 224 -16.80 -3.51 6.23
N ALA A 225 -17.24 -2.30 5.89
CA ALA A 225 -18.58 -1.83 6.22
C ALA A 225 -19.66 -2.72 5.59
N THR A 226 -20.73 -2.92 6.31
CA THR A 226 -21.85 -3.78 5.86
C THR A 226 -22.89 -2.96 5.10
N GLY A 227 -23.45 -3.53 4.02
CA GLY A 227 -24.54 -2.96 3.23
C GLY A 227 -24.06 -2.46 1.86
N GLN A 228 -24.82 -1.57 1.25
CA GLN A 228 -24.48 -1.04 -0.08
C GLN A 228 -23.63 0.24 0.02
N PRO A 229 -22.59 0.41 -0.80
CA PRO A 229 -21.83 1.67 -0.84
C PRO A 229 -22.72 2.82 -1.36
N PRO A 230 -22.44 4.08 -0.99
CA PRO A 230 -21.32 4.52 -0.15
C PRO A 230 -21.63 4.48 1.35
N HIS A 231 -20.70 4.02 2.15
CA HIS A 231 -20.77 4.07 3.61
C HIS A 231 -19.91 5.19 4.17
N ARG A 232 -20.51 6.08 4.96
CA ARG A 232 -19.78 7.12 5.69
C ARG A 232 -19.51 6.64 7.10
N THR A 233 -18.27 6.78 7.53
CA THR A 233 -17.86 6.57 8.92
C THR A 233 -17.66 7.92 9.60
N PRO A 234 -17.71 7.99 10.94
CA PRO A 234 -17.34 9.19 11.67
C PRO A 234 -15.95 9.70 11.30
N GLU A 235 -15.02 8.78 11.04
CA GLU A 235 -13.64 9.05 10.70
C GLU A 235 -13.47 9.74 9.35
N SER A 236 -14.37 9.48 8.39
CA SER A 236 -14.32 10.15 7.09
C SER A 236 -14.67 11.64 7.15
N GLY A 237 -15.19 12.11 8.27
CA GLY A 237 -15.59 13.49 8.43
C GLY A 237 -16.63 13.91 7.40
N GLY A 238 -16.41 15.06 6.77
CA GLY A 238 -17.26 15.58 5.70
C GLY A 238 -16.73 15.26 4.30
N LEU A 239 -15.68 14.45 4.17
CA LEU A 239 -15.05 14.17 2.89
C LEU A 239 -15.93 13.30 1.98
N VAL A 240 -15.66 13.36 0.69
CA VAL A 240 -16.37 12.53 -0.32
C VAL A 240 -16.02 11.07 -0.19
N ARG A 241 -14.77 10.76 0.19
CA ARG A 241 -14.31 9.41 0.39
C ARG A 241 -15.10 8.71 1.50
N THR A 242 -15.50 7.48 1.23
CA THR A 242 -16.33 6.67 2.15
C THR A 242 -15.63 5.36 2.46
N ALA A 243 -16.13 4.66 3.48
CA ALA A 243 -15.69 3.31 3.81
C ALA A 243 -15.92 2.33 2.64
N GLN A 244 -15.09 1.30 2.58
CA GLN A 244 -15.24 0.19 1.64
C GLN A 244 -16.15 -0.90 2.21
N VAL A 245 -16.59 -1.79 1.35
CA VAL A 245 -17.48 -2.90 1.66
C VAL A 245 -16.80 -4.25 1.44
N GLN A 246 -15.51 -4.32 1.75
CA GLN A 246 -14.76 -5.57 1.64
C GLN A 246 -15.42 -6.67 2.50
N PRO A 247 -15.44 -7.93 2.02
CA PRO A 247 -16.11 -9.01 2.75
C PRO A 247 -15.36 -9.43 4.01
N GLY A 248 -14.11 -9.01 4.19
CA GLY A 248 -13.30 -9.29 5.36
C GLY A 248 -11.88 -8.78 5.23
N VAL A 249 -11.03 -9.16 6.17
CA VAL A 249 -9.61 -8.79 6.22
C VAL A 249 -8.75 -9.63 5.27
N TYR A 250 -9.30 -10.68 4.71
CA TYR A 250 -8.75 -11.45 3.60
C TYR A 250 -9.89 -11.77 2.62
N PHE A 251 -9.61 -11.66 1.33
CA PHE A 251 -10.62 -11.85 0.27
C PHE A 251 -9.95 -11.89 -1.10
N THR A 252 -10.69 -12.36 -2.10
CA THR A 252 -10.30 -12.22 -3.50
C THR A 252 -10.95 -10.97 -4.10
N LEU A 253 -10.14 -10.02 -4.57
CA LEU A 253 -10.62 -8.95 -5.43
C LEU A 253 -10.60 -9.43 -6.89
N GLU A 254 -11.76 -9.44 -7.51
CA GLU A 254 -11.93 -9.81 -8.91
C GLU A 254 -12.15 -8.59 -9.78
N VAL A 255 -11.24 -8.43 -10.73
CA VAL A 255 -11.32 -7.37 -11.73
C VAL A 255 -10.96 -7.94 -13.11
N PRO A 256 -11.35 -7.29 -14.21
CA PRO A 256 -10.90 -7.73 -15.53
C PRO A 256 -9.38 -7.87 -15.58
N PHE A 257 -8.90 -8.98 -16.13
CA PHE A 257 -7.47 -9.33 -16.28
C PHE A 257 -6.69 -9.67 -15.00
N VAL A 258 -7.26 -9.46 -13.79
CA VAL A 258 -6.54 -9.69 -12.53
C VAL A 258 -7.42 -10.36 -11.46
N ARG A 259 -6.81 -11.24 -10.68
CA ARG A 259 -7.31 -11.72 -9.38
C ARG A 259 -6.29 -11.38 -8.31
N ILE A 260 -6.69 -10.64 -7.29
CA ILE A 260 -5.81 -10.31 -6.15
C ILE A 260 -6.33 -11.07 -4.93
N LEU A 261 -5.53 -12.01 -4.44
CA LEU A 261 -5.79 -12.73 -3.21
C LEU A 261 -5.15 -11.96 -2.06
N GLY A 262 -5.97 -11.18 -1.36
CA GLY A 262 -5.53 -10.42 -0.19
C GLY A 262 -5.46 -11.31 1.04
N LEU A 263 -4.37 -11.23 1.81
CA LEU A 263 -4.15 -12.00 3.02
C LEU A 263 -3.80 -11.08 4.19
N TYR A 264 -4.26 -11.45 5.38
CA TYR A 264 -3.89 -10.77 6.62
C TYR A 264 -2.84 -11.58 7.37
N SER A 265 -1.64 -11.04 7.50
CA SER A 265 -0.48 -11.72 8.08
C SER A 265 -0.30 -11.54 9.58
N ASN A 266 -1.30 -11.05 10.28
CA ASN A 266 -1.43 -10.85 11.74
C ASN A 266 -0.93 -9.52 12.31
N CYS A 267 -1.11 -9.36 13.64
CA CYS A 267 -0.77 -8.14 14.39
C CYS A 267 0.61 -8.20 15.08
N LEU A 268 1.46 -9.14 14.76
CA LEU A 268 2.82 -9.19 15.29
C LEU A 268 3.74 -8.31 14.42
N GLU A 269 4.78 -7.80 15.01
CA GLU A 269 5.84 -7.12 14.26
C GLU A 269 6.56 -8.11 13.33
N ASP A 270 6.81 -9.31 13.82
CA ASP A 270 7.30 -10.49 13.13
C ASP A 270 6.97 -11.77 13.93
N PRO A 271 6.94 -12.91 13.26
CA PRO A 271 6.85 -13.13 11.82
C PRO A 271 5.42 -12.91 11.30
N GLY A 272 5.26 -12.66 10.00
CA GLY A 272 3.95 -12.76 9.35
C GLY A 272 3.51 -14.22 9.31
N VAL A 273 2.27 -14.53 9.72
CA VAL A 273 1.68 -15.88 9.65
C VAL A 273 0.22 -15.79 9.26
N ILE A 274 -0.26 -16.75 8.46
CA ILE A 274 -1.64 -16.82 7.95
C ILE A 274 -2.37 -18.09 8.41
N SER A 275 -1.70 -18.93 9.20
CA SER A 275 -2.21 -20.20 9.72
C SER A 275 -1.79 -20.40 11.18
N ASP A 276 -2.28 -21.44 11.81
CA ASP A 276 -1.86 -21.82 13.16
C ASP A 276 -0.46 -22.43 13.23
N GLN A 277 0.19 -22.64 12.09
CA GLN A 277 1.53 -23.22 11.95
C GLN A 277 1.67 -24.57 12.66
N GLY A 278 0.67 -25.44 12.49
CA GLY A 278 0.64 -26.76 13.14
C GLY A 278 0.48 -26.69 14.66
N GLY A 279 -0.25 -25.67 15.14
CA GLY A 279 -0.55 -25.43 16.55
C GLY A 279 0.48 -24.58 17.30
N ALA A 280 1.48 -24.02 16.61
CA ALA A 280 2.44 -23.09 17.19
C ALA A 280 1.75 -21.76 17.62
N TYR A 281 0.75 -21.32 16.87
CA TYR A 281 -0.03 -20.12 17.15
C TYR A 281 -1.50 -20.47 17.44
N ARG A 282 -1.76 -20.92 18.66
CA ARG A 282 -3.06 -21.47 19.09
C ARG A 282 -4.25 -20.51 19.00
N SER A 283 -4.02 -19.23 18.88
CA SER A 283 -5.07 -18.22 18.67
C SER A 283 -5.51 -18.10 17.22
N LEU A 284 -4.77 -18.67 16.28
CA LEU A 284 -5.12 -18.75 14.87
C LEU A 284 -5.75 -20.08 14.52
N THR A 285 -6.44 -20.08 13.38
CA THR A 285 -6.94 -21.28 12.72
C THR A 285 -6.44 -21.29 11.28
N ASP A 286 -6.57 -22.41 10.60
CA ASP A 286 -6.22 -22.53 9.19
C ASP A 286 -7.32 -22.01 8.24
N ALA A 287 -8.26 -21.21 8.74
CA ALA A 287 -9.36 -20.70 7.92
C ALA A 287 -8.86 -19.90 6.71
N GLN A 288 -7.86 -19.03 6.93
CA GLN A 288 -7.28 -18.22 5.86
C GLN A 288 -6.45 -19.06 4.87
N LEU A 289 -5.75 -20.06 5.35
CA LEU A 289 -5.02 -21.01 4.48
C LEU A 289 -6.00 -21.80 3.60
N LYS A 290 -7.12 -22.25 4.17
CA LYS A 290 -8.21 -22.91 3.41
C LYS A 290 -8.85 -21.99 2.40
N PHE A 291 -9.05 -20.71 2.74
CA PHE A 291 -9.50 -19.70 1.80
C PHE A 291 -8.53 -19.58 0.61
N LEU A 292 -7.23 -19.42 0.89
CA LEU A 292 -6.22 -19.29 -0.17
C LEU A 292 -6.23 -20.50 -1.10
N GLU A 293 -6.28 -21.70 -0.55
CA GLU A 293 -6.33 -22.93 -1.33
C GLU A 293 -7.62 -23.03 -2.17
N ALA A 294 -8.78 -22.71 -1.59
CA ALA A 294 -10.06 -22.72 -2.29
C ALA A 294 -10.09 -21.71 -3.45
N ALA A 295 -9.60 -20.50 -3.22
CA ALA A 295 -9.51 -19.46 -4.23
C ALA A 295 -8.62 -19.87 -5.41
N LEU A 296 -7.44 -20.43 -5.13
CA LEU A 296 -6.53 -20.93 -6.16
C LEU A 296 -7.12 -22.11 -6.94
N GLN A 297 -7.81 -23.05 -6.26
CA GLN A 297 -8.51 -24.16 -6.91
C GLN A 297 -9.65 -23.67 -7.82
N ARG A 298 -10.39 -22.65 -7.40
CA ARG A 298 -11.43 -22.04 -8.23
C ARG A 298 -10.84 -21.36 -9.46
N ILE A 299 -9.77 -20.58 -9.31
CA ILE A 299 -9.03 -19.93 -10.39
C ILE A 299 -8.56 -20.97 -11.43
N GLN A 300 -8.05 -22.09 -10.95
CA GLN A 300 -7.64 -23.22 -11.80
C GLN A 300 -8.82 -23.84 -12.56
N LYS A 301 -9.92 -24.09 -11.85
CA LYS A 301 -11.15 -24.69 -12.42
C LYS A 301 -11.77 -23.77 -13.49
N GLU A 302 -11.76 -22.46 -13.25
CA GLU A 302 -12.27 -21.45 -14.19
C GLU A 302 -11.32 -21.26 -15.38
N LYS A 303 -10.11 -21.78 -15.31
CA LYS A 303 -9.04 -21.54 -16.30
C LYS A 303 -8.80 -20.05 -16.54
N PHE A 304 -8.79 -19.27 -15.44
CA PHE A 304 -8.59 -17.85 -15.54
C PHE A 304 -7.24 -17.54 -16.22
N ALA A 305 -7.29 -16.78 -17.30
CA ALA A 305 -6.11 -16.51 -18.13
C ALA A 305 -5.37 -15.22 -17.77
N GLY A 306 -5.91 -14.40 -16.83
CA GLY A 306 -5.29 -13.16 -16.39
C GLY A 306 -4.23 -13.35 -15.31
N ALA A 307 -3.73 -12.24 -14.79
CA ALA A 307 -2.74 -12.23 -13.72
C ALA A 307 -3.34 -12.64 -12.37
N VAL A 308 -2.66 -13.49 -11.64
CA VAL A 308 -2.98 -13.86 -10.25
C VAL A 308 -1.93 -13.23 -9.36
N LEU A 309 -2.35 -12.40 -8.41
CA LEU A 309 -1.50 -11.73 -7.43
C LEU A 309 -1.84 -12.21 -6.02
N ILE A 310 -0.84 -12.29 -5.15
CA ILE A 310 -1.03 -12.36 -3.71
C ILE A 310 -0.59 -11.02 -3.12
N ALA A 311 -1.46 -10.43 -2.30
CA ALA A 311 -1.17 -9.20 -1.57
C ALA A 311 -1.21 -9.50 -0.07
N VAL A 312 -0.13 -9.21 0.64
CA VAL A 312 0.01 -9.48 2.06
C VAL A 312 0.98 -8.48 2.70
N HIS A 313 0.68 -8.02 3.91
CA HIS A 313 1.49 -6.95 4.50
C HIS A 313 2.93 -7.39 4.79
N HIS A 314 3.14 -8.44 5.60
CA HIS A 314 4.51 -8.93 5.87
C HIS A 314 5.11 -9.58 4.62
N PRO A 315 6.33 -9.19 4.22
CA PRO A 315 6.96 -9.77 3.03
C PRO A 315 7.47 -11.20 3.30
N PRO A 316 7.30 -12.14 2.37
CA PRO A 316 8.02 -13.42 2.43
C PRO A 316 9.55 -13.24 2.34
N TYR A 317 10.00 -12.31 1.52
CA TYR A 317 11.40 -11.94 1.35
C TYR A 317 11.62 -10.47 1.62
N VAL A 318 12.67 -10.13 2.36
CA VAL A 318 13.07 -8.75 2.61
C VAL A 318 14.59 -8.68 2.83
N ALA A 319 15.23 -7.69 2.27
CA ALA A 319 16.58 -7.30 2.63
C ALA A 319 16.51 -6.34 3.82
N ILE A 320 17.29 -6.62 4.85
CA ILE A 320 17.36 -5.80 6.06
C ILE A 320 18.81 -5.37 6.31
N THR A 321 18.98 -4.23 6.95
CA THR A 321 20.32 -3.81 7.37
C THR A 321 20.80 -4.67 8.55
N GLN A 322 22.09 -4.93 8.63
CA GLN A 322 22.70 -5.65 9.77
C GLN A 322 22.54 -4.94 11.14
N LYS A 323 22.04 -3.70 11.15
CA LYS A 323 21.74 -2.95 12.37
C LYS A 323 20.29 -3.06 12.81
N VAL A 324 19.42 -3.57 11.97
CA VAL A 324 18.06 -3.90 12.40
C VAL A 324 18.22 -5.05 13.38
N ILE A 325 17.85 -4.80 14.62
CA ILE A 325 17.85 -5.79 15.69
C ILE A 325 17.09 -7.00 15.14
N ALA A 326 17.75 -8.17 15.20
CA ALA A 326 17.17 -9.41 14.70
C ALA A 326 15.71 -9.53 15.15
N GLY A 327 14.82 -9.66 14.20
CA GLY A 327 13.39 -9.82 14.44
C GLY A 327 12.51 -8.62 14.16
N ARG A 328 12.98 -7.53 13.53
CA ARG A 328 12.15 -6.41 13.07
C ARG A 328 12.12 -6.36 11.55
N HIS A 329 10.91 -6.29 10.97
CA HIS A 329 10.69 -6.23 9.54
C HIS A 329 11.39 -7.33 8.75
N GLY A 330 11.52 -8.51 9.38
CA GLY A 330 12.11 -9.69 8.75
C GLY A 330 11.16 -10.34 7.75
N GLY A 331 11.72 -11.09 6.78
CA GLY A 331 10.92 -11.92 5.89
C GLY A 331 10.26 -13.09 6.66
N SER A 332 9.14 -13.59 6.14
CA SER A 332 8.41 -14.71 6.75
C SER A 332 8.52 -16.01 5.97
N PRO A 333 9.48 -16.88 6.29
CA PRO A 333 9.57 -18.22 5.69
C PRO A 333 8.40 -19.13 6.09
N LEU A 334 7.75 -18.86 7.23
CA LEU A 334 6.58 -19.63 7.68
C LEU A 334 5.40 -19.39 6.75
N MET A 335 5.10 -18.13 6.47
CA MET A 335 4.03 -17.75 5.55
C MET A 335 4.33 -18.17 4.11
N LEU A 336 5.58 -18.04 3.66
CA LEU A 336 6.00 -18.51 2.34
C LEU A 336 5.69 -20.00 2.17
N ARG A 337 5.97 -20.83 3.18
CA ARG A 337 5.68 -22.26 3.15
C ARG A 337 4.18 -22.55 3.05
N ASP A 338 3.34 -21.78 3.75
CA ASP A 338 1.89 -21.90 3.66
C ASP A 338 1.38 -21.54 2.27
N ILE A 339 1.85 -20.43 1.71
CA ILE A 339 1.53 -19.99 0.35
C ILE A 339 1.96 -21.06 -0.67
N ASP A 340 3.16 -21.56 -0.57
CA ASP A 340 3.69 -22.60 -1.46
C ASP A 340 2.87 -23.89 -1.39
N THR A 341 2.46 -24.28 -0.17
CA THR A 341 1.62 -25.46 0.04
C THR A 341 0.28 -25.32 -0.64
N ALA A 342 -0.40 -24.17 -0.46
CA ALA A 342 -1.68 -23.89 -1.10
C ALA A 342 -1.54 -23.86 -2.63
N CYS A 343 -0.48 -23.22 -3.14
CA CYS A 343 -0.20 -23.16 -4.58
C CYS A 343 0.06 -24.54 -5.18
N ALA A 344 0.83 -25.38 -4.50
CA ALA A 344 1.13 -26.74 -4.94
C ALA A 344 -0.13 -27.62 -4.95
N ASN A 345 -0.95 -27.55 -3.90
CA ASN A 345 -2.21 -28.28 -3.80
C ASN A 345 -3.20 -27.88 -4.89
N ALA A 346 -3.26 -26.60 -5.22
CA ALA A 346 -4.15 -26.09 -6.26
C ALA A 346 -3.58 -26.21 -7.69
N GLY A 347 -2.27 -26.38 -7.84
CA GLY A 347 -1.60 -26.35 -9.13
C GLY A 347 -1.56 -24.96 -9.77
N VAL A 348 -1.77 -23.89 -8.99
CA VAL A 348 -1.76 -22.49 -9.43
C VAL A 348 -0.80 -21.70 -8.59
N TRP A 349 0.05 -20.91 -9.23
CA TRP A 349 1.04 -20.04 -8.59
C TRP A 349 0.76 -18.59 -8.93
N PRO A 350 1.07 -17.63 -8.06
CA PRO A 350 0.92 -16.22 -8.38
C PRO A 350 1.90 -15.78 -9.48
N HIS A 351 1.55 -14.74 -10.21
CA HIS A 351 2.43 -14.04 -11.14
C HIS A 351 3.29 -13.00 -10.45
N ALA A 352 2.85 -12.51 -9.28
CA ALA A 352 3.64 -11.68 -8.38
C ALA A 352 3.07 -11.76 -6.95
N VAL A 353 3.92 -11.42 -5.96
CA VAL A 353 3.54 -11.21 -4.57
C VAL A 353 3.88 -9.77 -4.19
N LEU A 354 2.91 -9.05 -3.65
CA LEU A 354 3.01 -7.65 -3.22
C LEU A 354 2.97 -7.57 -1.70
N SER A 355 3.86 -6.79 -1.11
CA SER A 355 3.97 -6.64 0.34
C SER A 355 4.33 -5.21 0.75
N GLY A 356 4.06 -4.86 2.01
CA GLY A 356 4.49 -3.64 2.69
C GLY A 356 5.50 -3.95 3.80
N HIS A 357 5.26 -3.41 5.01
CA HIS A 357 5.94 -3.68 6.27
C HIS A 357 7.38 -3.15 6.36
N ALA A 358 8.23 -3.38 5.38
CA ALA A 358 9.54 -2.75 5.32
C ALA A 358 9.41 -1.39 4.59
N HIS A 359 9.74 -0.30 5.28
CA HIS A 359 9.45 1.06 4.82
C HIS A 359 10.45 1.53 3.76
N ASN A 360 10.48 0.81 2.66
CA ASN A 360 11.27 1.09 1.47
C ASN A 360 10.69 0.33 0.27
N TYR A 361 11.26 0.55 -0.90
CA TYR A 361 10.98 -0.26 -2.07
C TYR A 361 12.03 -1.36 -2.22
N GLN A 362 11.60 -2.60 -2.48
CA GLN A 362 12.48 -3.72 -2.80
C GLN A 362 11.83 -4.63 -3.85
N ARG A 363 12.62 -5.14 -4.77
CA ARG A 363 12.17 -6.14 -5.73
C ARG A 363 13.09 -7.34 -5.77
N PHE A 364 12.50 -8.51 -5.58
CA PHE A 364 13.13 -9.81 -5.70
C PHE A 364 12.52 -10.59 -6.87
N THR A 365 13.30 -11.50 -7.45
CA THR A 365 12.79 -12.51 -8.38
C THR A 365 13.05 -13.88 -7.77
N ARG A 366 11.98 -14.65 -7.58
CA ARG A 366 12.09 -16.06 -7.20
C ARG A 366 12.12 -16.94 -8.44
N LEU A 367 13.10 -17.80 -8.50
CA LEU A 367 13.29 -18.79 -9.56
C LEU A 367 12.89 -20.16 -8.98
N LEU A 368 11.72 -20.67 -9.37
CA LEU A 368 11.22 -21.96 -8.88
C LEU A 368 10.51 -22.71 -10.02
N ASP A 369 10.91 -23.95 -10.26
CA ASP A 369 10.29 -24.86 -11.25
C ASP A 369 10.07 -24.18 -12.61
N ASN A 370 11.09 -23.53 -13.14
CA ASN A 370 11.04 -22.81 -14.39
C ASN A 370 10.13 -21.57 -14.42
N ARG A 371 9.62 -21.11 -13.25
CA ARG A 371 8.90 -19.85 -13.09
C ARG A 371 9.82 -18.76 -12.57
N GLU A 372 9.52 -17.51 -12.93
CA GLU A 372 10.19 -16.32 -12.44
C GLU A 372 9.12 -15.41 -11.83
N THR A 373 9.00 -15.43 -10.50
CA THR A 373 7.95 -14.72 -9.79
C THR A 373 8.54 -13.50 -9.07
N PRO A 374 8.16 -12.28 -9.42
CA PRO A 374 8.50 -11.08 -8.65
C PRO A 374 7.85 -11.10 -7.27
N PHE A 375 8.64 -10.77 -6.25
CA PHE A 375 8.22 -10.43 -4.91
C PHE A 375 8.58 -8.97 -4.68
N VAL A 376 7.58 -8.12 -4.50
CA VAL A 376 7.76 -6.67 -4.44
C VAL A 376 7.34 -6.18 -3.06
N VAL A 377 8.24 -5.49 -2.39
CA VAL A 377 7.95 -4.73 -1.18
C VAL A 377 7.77 -3.27 -1.59
N ALA A 378 6.64 -2.67 -1.24
CA ALA A 378 6.30 -1.28 -1.49
C ALA A 378 5.74 -0.64 -0.22
N GLY A 379 6.58 -0.62 0.82
CA GLY A 379 6.26 -0.09 2.14
C GLY A 379 6.70 1.35 2.36
N ASN A 380 7.00 2.08 1.29
CA ASN A 380 7.44 3.46 1.34
C ASN A 380 6.31 4.47 1.01
N GLY A 381 5.07 4.16 1.40
CA GLY A 381 3.90 4.96 1.09
C GLY A 381 3.73 6.25 1.91
N GLY A 382 4.54 6.47 2.95
CA GLY A 382 4.42 7.70 3.77
C GLY A 382 4.98 7.59 5.18
N HIS A 383 5.12 6.38 5.74
CA HIS A 383 5.76 6.18 7.05
C HIS A 383 7.28 6.36 6.95
N ALA A 384 7.93 6.66 8.09
CA ALA A 384 9.37 6.94 8.13
C ALA A 384 10.20 5.86 7.42
N LEU A 385 10.98 6.27 6.42
CA LEU A 385 11.80 5.38 5.60
C LEU A 385 12.82 4.59 6.43
N GLN A 386 13.07 3.36 6.01
CA GLN A 386 14.06 2.45 6.59
C GLN A 386 15.20 2.19 5.61
N PRO A 387 16.33 2.89 5.75
CA PRO A 387 17.44 2.73 4.83
C PRO A 387 18.11 1.35 4.97
N LEU A 388 18.40 0.73 3.83
CA LEU A 388 19.15 -0.53 3.73
C LEU A 388 20.65 -0.30 3.79
N THR A 389 21.10 0.93 3.63
CA THR A 389 22.53 1.27 3.62
C THR A 389 23.07 1.58 5.02
N ARG A 390 24.28 1.13 5.29
CA ARG A 390 25.06 1.69 6.40
C ARG A 390 25.53 3.08 6.05
N HIS A 391 25.62 3.98 7.03
CA HIS A 391 26.19 5.31 6.86
C HIS A 391 27.48 5.28 6.03
N GLY A 392 27.45 5.91 4.86
CA GLY A 392 28.60 6.13 3.99
C GLY A 392 29.01 4.98 3.08
N VAL A 393 28.30 3.86 3.05
CA VAL A 393 28.52 2.78 2.07
C VAL A 393 27.34 2.76 1.13
N PRO A 394 27.52 3.06 -0.17
CA PRO A 394 26.44 2.93 -1.16
C PRO A 394 25.92 1.50 -1.12
N ALA A 395 24.60 1.34 -1.13
CA ALA A 395 24.00 0.06 -1.38
C ALA A 395 24.44 -0.41 -2.78
N LEU A 396 24.89 -1.63 -2.87
CA LEU A 396 25.23 -2.23 -4.17
C LEU A 396 23.92 -2.47 -4.91
N ARG A 397 23.65 -1.70 -5.94
CA ARG A 397 22.51 -1.91 -6.85
C ARG A 397 22.63 -3.17 -7.69
N THR A 398 23.65 -3.98 -7.52
CA THR A 398 23.82 -5.30 -8.18
C THR A 398 25.09 -5.99 -7.68
N PRO A 399 25.12 -7.29 -7.70
CA PRO A 399 24.06 -8.24 -7.88
C PRO A 399 23.49 -8.68 -6.57
N ALA A 400 22.29 -9.00 -6.65
CA ALA A 400 21.48 -9.82 -5.84
C ALA A 400 22.23 -10.71 -4.86
N ILE A 401 21.76 -10.68 -3.63
CA ILE A 401 22.01 -11.77 -2.70
C ILE A 401 21.21 -12.95 -3.25
N GLN A 402 21.89 -13.94 -3.82
CA GLN A 402 21.28 -15.22 -4.12
C GLN A 402 21.29 -16.02 -2.82
N GLU A 403 20.13 -16.16 -2.20
CA GLU A 403 19.95 -17.08 -1.09
C GLU A 403 19.28 -18.35 -1.64
N PRO A 404 19.97 -19.49 -1.68
CA PRO A 404 19.34 -20.75 -2.06
C PRO A 404 18.35 -21.14 -0.95
N LEU A 405 17.07 -21.22 -1.30
CA LEU A 405 16.09 -21.87 -0.45
C LEU A 405 16.24 -23.39 -0.55
N SER A 406 15.87 -24.09 0.48
CA SER A 406 16.26 -25.44 0.93
C SER A 406 16.22 -26.59 -0.10
N ASN A 407 15.87 -26.41 -1.35
CA ASN A 407 15.64 -27.49 -2.32
C ASN A 407 16.50 -27.45 -3.60
N GLY A 408 17.55 -26.69 -3.65
CA GLY A 408 18.47 -26.66 -4.81
C GLY A 408 17.92 -26.03 -6.11
N ASN A 409 16.61 -26.05 -6.32
CA ASN A 409 15.93 -25.48 -7.49
C ASN A 409 15.16 -24.20 -7.17
N ASP A 410 15.15 -23.75 -5.92
CA ASP A 410 14.51 -22.54 -5.47
C ASP A 410 15.59 -21.49 -5.16
N GLN A 411 15.59 -20.42 -5.91
CA GLN A 411 16.56 -19.32 -5.77
C GLN A 411 15.83 -18.01 -5.69
N ILE A 412 16.35 -17.10 -4.89
CA ILE A 412 15.88 -15.73 -4.78
C ILE A 412 16.98 -14.75 -5.23
N VAL A 413 16.62 -13.83 -6.08
CA VAL A 413 17.53 -12.79 -6.59
C VAL A 413 17.00 -11.44 -6.14
N PHE A 414 17.82 -10.67 -5.43
CA PHE A 414 17.51 -9.29 -5.07
C PHE A 414 17.85 -8.38 -6.24
N GLU A 415 16.84 -7.84 -6.93
CA GLU A 415 16.99 -7.18 -8.22
C GLU A 415 17.21 -5.67 -8.10
N ASN A 416 16.37 -5.01 -7.28
CA ASN A 416 16.41 -3.56 -7.15
C ASN A 416 15.81 -3.11 -5.81
N TYR A 417 16.11 -1.88 -5.39
CA TYR A 417 15.53 -1.24 -4.22
C TYR A 417 15.66 0.29 -4.29
N ASP A 418 14.80 0.96 -3.53
CA ASP A 418 14.94 2.36 -3.14
C ASP A 418 14.60 2.48 -1.65
N ASP A 419 15.54 3.01 -0.88
CA ASP A 419 15.42 3.20 0.57
C ASP A 419 15.53 4.67 0.99
N THR A 420 15.42 5.58 0.02
CA THR A 420 15.63 7.02 0.17
C THR A 420 14.41 7.86 -0.17
N GLU A 421 13.47 7.31 -0.92
CA GLU A 421 12.31 8.05 -1.41
C GLU A 421 10.99 7.36 -1.07
N TYR A 422 9.95 8.16 -0.86
CA TYR A 422 8.57 7.68 -0.82
C TYR A 422 8.07 7.42 -2.23
N GLY A 423 7.14 6.48 -2.38
CA GLY A 423 6.67 6.12 -3.70
C GLY A 423 5.53 5.12 -3.71
N TYR A 424 5.17 4.67 -4.91
CA TYR A 424 4.08 3.72 -5.13
C TYR A 424 4.35 2.84 -6.35
N LEU A 425 3.58 1.78 -6.46
CA LEU A 425 3.53 0.95 -7.64
C LEU A 425 2.38 1.36 -8.55
N ARG A 426 2.66 1.48 -9.84
CA ARG A 426 1.68 1.52 -10.91
C ARG A 426 1.70 0.18 -11.62
N ILE A 427 0.58 -0.52 -11.62
CA ILE A 427 0.48 -1.90 -12.11
C ILE A 427 -0.47 -1.92 -13.31
N ILE A 428 -0.03 -2.56 -14.38
CA ILE A 428 -0.74 -2.68 -15.64
C ILE A 428 -0.87 -4.17 -15.97
N ALA A 429 -2.07 -4.64 -16.21
CA ALA A 429 -2.30 -6.02 -16.61
C ALA A 429 -3.24 -6.11 -17.82
N ASP A 430 -2.93 -7.00 -18.72
CA ASP A 430 -3.75 -7.38 -19.87
C ASP A 430 -3.88 -8.90 -19.95
N ALA A 431 -4.35 -9.42 -21.08
CA ALA A 431 -4.51 -10.85 -21.29
C ALA A 431 -3.18 -11.61 -21.47
N GLN A 432 -2.05 -10.92 -21.61
CA GLN A 432 -0.75 -11.51 -21.96
C GLN A 432 0.33 -11.24 -20.93
N GLN A 433 0.28 -10.10 -20.25
CA GLN A 433 1.36 -9.67 -19.38
C GLN A 433 0.87 -8.90 -18.14
N LEU A 434 1.70 -8.96 -17.11
CA LEU A 434 1.62 -8.15 -15.91
C LEU A 434 2.87 -7.27 -15.85
N ARG A 435 2.69 -5.95 -15.85
CA ARG A 435 3.78 -4.98 -15.68
C ARG A 435 3.60 -4.25 -14.35
N MET A 436 4.65 -4.16 -13.57
CA MET A 436 4.72 -3.39 -12.33
C MET A 436 5.81 -2.34 -12.47
N GLU A 437 5.48 -1.11 -12.16
CA GLU A 437 6.34 0.07 -12.25
C GLU A 437 6.45 0.72 -10.87
N TYR A 438 7.66 1.03 -10.42
CA TYR A 438 7.89 1.81 -9.22
C TYR A 438 8.10 3.28 -9.59
N HIS A 439 7.35 4.17 -8.95
CA HIS A 439 7.40 5.61 -9.14
C HIS A 439 7.70 6.31 -7.81
N PRO A 440 8.86 6.95 -7.67
CA PRO A 440 9.14 7.80 -6.53
C PRO A 440 8.28 9.08 -6.57
N ALA A 441 7.89 9.57 -5.39
CA ALA A 441 7.04 10.75 -5.29
C ALA A 441 7.79 12.07 -5.47
N SER A 442 9.10 12.09 -5.24
CA SER A 442 9.93 13.29 -5.33
C SER A 442 10.19 13.79 -6.75
N ASP A 443 9.93 12.97 -7.77
CA ASP A 443 10.11 13.36 -9.19
C ASP A 443 9.22 14.53 -9.64
N GLY A 444 8.24 14.90 -8.84
CA GLY A 444 7.22 15.86 -9.22
C GLY A 444 6.23 15.29 -10.25
N ASP A 445 5.29 16.14 -10.70
CA ASP A 445 4.16 15.70 -11.57
C ASP A 445 4.58 15.34 -13.00
N ALA A 446 5.73 15.82 -13.45
CA ALA A 446 6.15 15.72 -14.84
C ALA A 446 6.77 14.37 -15.21
N ALA A 447 7.35 13.67 -14.26
CA ALA A 447 8.07 12.43 -14.54
C ALA A 447 7.11 11.24 -14.56
N LYS A 448 6.90 10.67 -15.73
CA LYS A 448 6.11 9.45 -15.96
C LYS A 448 6.97 8.21 -16.17
N THR A 449 8.30 8.36 -16.11
CA THR A 449 9.25 7.26 -16.25
C THR A 449 9.42 6.59 -14.89
N PRO A 450 9.17 5.28 -14.78
CA PRO A 450 9.43 4.57 -13.53
C PRO A 450 10.94 4.42 -13.28
N ASP A 451 11.32 4.45 -12.00
CA ASP A 451 12.70 4.18 -11.59
C ASP A 451 13.07 2.70 -11.65
N ASP A 452 12.06 1.84 -11.49
CA ASP A 452 12.18 0.41 -11.70
C ASP A 452 10.93 -0.15 -12.35
N SER A 453 11.09 -1.21 -13.13
CA SER A 453 9.95 -1.93 -13.68
C SER A 453 10.27 -3.38 -13.96
N VAL A 454 9.24 -4.22 -13.86
CA VAL A 454 9.29 -5.63 -14.23
C VAL A 454 8.03 -6.02 -14.98
N THR A 455 8.19 -6.80 -16.04
CA THR A 455 7.07 -7.35 -16.81
C THR A 455 7.15 -8.87 -16.78
N VAL A 456 6.04 -9.51 -16.44
CA VAL A 456 5.88 -10.97 -16.44
C VAL A 456 4.98 -11.36 -17.60
N ASP A 457 5.44 -12.24 -18.46
CA ASP A 457 4.60 -12.91 -19.46
C ASP A 457 3.75 -13.98 -18.75
N LEU A 458 2.43 -13.88 -18.87
CA LEU A 458 1.50 -14.71 -18.10
C LEU A 458 1.52 -16.18 -18.55
N ALA A 459 1.74 -16.44 -19.83
CA ALA A 459 1.73 -17.79 -20.39
C ALA A 459 3.01 -18.56 -20.03
N SER A 460 4.17 -17.96 -20.23
CA SER A 460 5.46 -18.59 -19.91
C SER A 460 5.83 -18.49 -18.44
N ARG A 461 5.21 -17.58 -17.69
CA ARG A 461 5.52 -17.25 -16.30
C ARG A 461 6.98 -16.83 -16.10
N LYS A 462 7.49 -16.07 -17.07
CA LYS A 462 8.85 -15.56 -17.12
C LYS A 462 8.86 -14.03 -17.13
N ILE A 463 9.91 -13.47 -16.57
CA ILE A 463 10.20 -12.05 -16.72
C ILE A 463 10.62 -11.77 -18.17
N VAL A 464 9.94 -10.80 -18.77
CA VAL A 464 10.28 -10.32 -20.12
C VAL A 464 11.58 -9.53 -20.05
N ARG A 465 12.61 -10.06 -20.69
CA ARG A 465 13.91 -9.39 -20.82
C ARG A 465 14.06 -8.88 -22.23
N TYR A 466 14.25 -7.58 -22.36
CA TYR A 466 14.57 -6.98 -23.66
C TYR A 466 16.03 -7.27 -23.98
N THR A 467 16.28 -8.10 -25.01
CA THR A 467 17.61 -8.21 -25.60
C THR A 467 17.83 -7.01 -26.51
N LEU A 468 18.88 -6.24 -26.27
CA LEU A 468 19.29 -5.19 -27.21
C LEU A 468 19.63 -5.85 -28.56
N PRO A 469 19.17 -5.29 -29.70
CA PRO A 469 19.57 -5.81 -31.01
C PRO A 469 21.08 -5.78 -31.12
N GLY A 470 21.73 -6.95 -31.27
CA GLY A 470 23.17 -7.05 -31.47
C GLY A 470 24.00 -7.47 -30.25
N SER A 471 23.41 -7.92 -29.14
CA SER A 471 24.12 -8.56 -28.01
C SER A 471 24.22 -10.06 -28.18
#